data_56b0349cc6bf601eb8a3f09cd90bb0ed
#
_entry.id   56b0349cc6bf601eb8a3f09cd90bb0ed
#
_cell.length_a   1.000
_cell.length_b   1.000
_cell.length_c   1.000
_cell.angle_alpha   90.00
_cell.angle_beta   90.00
_cell.angle_gamma   90.00
#
_symmetry.space_group_name_H-M   'P 1'
#
loop_
_entity.id
_entity.type
_entity.pdbx_description
1 polymer ?
#
loop_
_entity_poly.entity_id
_entity_poly.type
_entity_poly.pdbx_seq_one_letter_code
_entity_poly.pdbx_strand_id
1 'polypeptide(L)'
;MVVAPTGVAALNIGGSTINSAFRIGFDTFPVIQESKDPRFKKLLKNLELLIIDEISMVRAPMLDAISETLQIHRNSSKPFGGIHVLACGDLFQLPPVVKENEESAIFERYGSVYFFSADNFQAIEKPLFFELVS
;
A
#
# COMPACT_ATOMS: atom_id res chain seq x y z
N MET A 1 10.83 -2.93 -6.22
CA MET A 1 10.09 -3.86 -5.33
C MET A 1 8.70 -4.10 -5.90
N VAL A 2 8.27 -5.34 -5.94
CA VAL A 2 6.96 -5.73 -6.46
C VAL A 2 6.19 -6.43 -5.34
N VAL A 3 5.00 -5.92 -5.03
CA VAL A 3 4.17 -6.46 -3.96
C VAL A 3 2.71 -6.65 -4.41
N ALA A 4 2.00 -7.50 -3.69
CA ALA A 4 0.58 -7.75 -3.90
C ALA A 4 -0.12 -8.00 -2.55
N PRO A 5 -1.46 -7.78 -2.47
CA PRO A 5 -2.18 -7.93 -1.21
C PRO A 5 -2.37 -9.37 -0.74
N THR A 6 -2.24 -10.36 -1.63
CA THR A 6 -2.42 -11.78 -1.30
C THR A 6 -1.23 -12.62 -1.72
N GLY A 7 -1.07 -13.79 -1.08
CA GLY A 7 -0.01 -14.74 -1.42
C GLY A 7 -0.12 -15.26 -2.85
N VAL A 8 -1.33 -15.52 -3.33
CA VAL A 8 -1.56 -16.00 -4.71
C VAL A 8 -1.14 -14.94 -5.73
N ALA A 9 -1.58 -13.70 -5.55
CA ALA A 9 -1.20 -12.61 -6.44
C ALA A 9 0.31 -12.37 -6.42
N ALA A 10 0.93 -12.38 -5.24
CA ALA A 10 2.37 -12.21 -5.09
C ALA A 10 3.15 -13.30 -5.82
N LEU A 11 2.70 -14.55 -5.71
CA LEU A 11 3.33 -15.67 -6.40
C LEU A 11 3.26 -15.52 -7.93
N ASN A 12 2.10 -15.08 -8.44
CA ASN A 12 1.89 -14.91 -9.88
C ASN A 12 2.81 -13.86 -10.51
N ILE A 13 3.17 -12.83 -9.77
CA ILE A 13 4.05 -11.75 -10.27
C ILE A 13 5.51 -11.93 -9.86
N GLY A 14 5.85 -13.01 -9.16
CA GLY A 14 7.20 -13.22 -8.65
C GLY A 14 7.63 -12.21 -7.59
N GLY A 15 6.67 -11.65 -6.86
CA GLY A 15 6.92 -10.67 -5.80
C GLY A 15 6.62 -11.20 -4.40
N SER A 16 6.43 -10.28 -3.46
CA SER A 16 6.10 -10.58 -2.07
C SER A 16 4.73 -10.02 -1.71
N THR A 17 4.14 -10.52 -0.62
CA THR A 17 2.95 -9.86 -0.07
C THR A 17 3.34 -8.51 0.56
N ILE A 18 2.40 -7.59 0.58
CA ILE A 18 2.58 -6.28 1.23
C ILE A 18 2.99 -6.46 2.69
N ASN A 19 2.29 -7.32 3.44
CA ASN A 19 2.56 -7.57 4.84
C ASN A 19 3.99 -8.07 5.08
N SER A 20 4.46 -8.99 4.25
CA SER A 20 5.81 -9.52 4.35
C SER A 20 6.88 -8.50 3.97
N ALA A 21 6.71 -7.84 2.83
CA ALA A 21 7.71 -6.91 2.30
C ALA A 21 7.89 -5.66 3.18
N PHE A 22 6.81 -5.12 3.72
CA PHE A 22 6.83 -3.93 4.56
C PHE A 22 6.79 -4.22 6.05
N ARG A 23 6.69 -5.50 6.44
CA ARG A 23 6.60 -5.93 7.83
C ARG A 23 5.43 -5.27 8.57
N ILE A 24 4.31 -5.17 7.88
CA ILE A 24 3.06 -4.60 8.41
C ILE A 24 2.18 -5.74 8.90
N GLY A 25 1.62 -5.59 10.09
CA GLY A 25 0.69 -6.56 10.67
C GLY A 25 -0.70 -6.52 10.02
N PHE A 26 -1.60 -7.36 10.54
CA PHE A 26 -2.94 -7.54 9.99
C PHE A 26 -4.02 -6.73 10.73
N ASP A 27 -3.62 -5.78 11.57
CA ASP A 27 -4.56 -4.90 12.26
C ASP A 27 -5.33 -4.03 11.27
N THR A 28 -6.55 -3.66 11.62
CA THR A 28 -7.39 -2.78 10.79
C THR A 28 -6.68 -1.44 10.50
N PHE A 29 -6.07 -0.86 11.53
CA PHE A 29 -5.27 0.36 11.43
C PHE A 29 -3.85 0.05 11.94
N PRO A 30 -2.95 -0.42 11.05
CA PRO A 30 -1.61 -0.78 11.48
C PRO A 30 -0.85 0.40 12.07
N VAL A 31 -0.18 0.17 13.19
CA VAL A 31 0.72 1.15 13.80
C VAL A 31 2.13 0.90 13.27
N ILE A 32 2.72 1.91 12.66
CA ILE A 32 4.02 1.80 12.01
C ILE A 32 5.10 2.38 12.91
N GLN A 33 6.18 1.62 13.07
CA GLN A 33 7.35 2.02 13.85
C GLN A 33 8.62 1.82 13.03
N GLU A 34 9.63 2.61 13.32
CA GLU A 34 10.94 2.44 12.69
C GLU A 34 11.52 1.07 13.04
N SER A 35 11.96 0.34 12.02
CA SER A 35 12.65 -0.94 12.21
C SER A 35 14.05 -0.72 12.75
N LYS A 36 14.50 -1.65 13.61
CA LYS A 36 15.89 -1.68 14.09
C LYS A 36 16.80 -2.54 13.21
N ASP A 37 16.24 -3.22 12.22
CA ASP A 37 16.99 -4.09 11.30
C ASP A 37 17.72 -3.23 10.26
N PRO A 38 19.07 -3.21 10.26
CA PRO A 38 19.83 -2.40 9.31
C PRO A 38 19.60 -2.77 7.85
N ARG A 39 19.33 -4.06 7.56
CA ARG A 39 19.10 -4.53 6.19
C ARG A 39 17.77 -4.01 5.65
N PHE A 40 16.74 -4.04 6.46
CA PHE A 40 15.42 -3.54 6.10
C PHE A 40 15.45 -2.02 5.92
N LYS A 41 16.09 -1.31 6.84
CA LYS A 41 16.27 0.14 6.74
C LYS A 41 16.98 0.54 5.45
N LYS A 42 18.06 -0.17 5.12
CA LYS A 42 18.83 0.09 3.89
C LYS A 42 18.01 -0.20 2.64
N LEU A 43 17.24 -1.29 2.64
CA LEU A 43 16.37 -1.64 1.53
C LEU A 43 15.38 -0.50 1.23
N LEU A 44 14.66 -0.03 2.25
CA LEU A 44 13.66 1.02 2.07
C LEU A 44 14.29 2.37 1.74
N LYS A 45 15.44 2.67 2.30
CA LYS A 45 16.17 3.92 2.00
C LYS A 45 16.61 3.99 0.54
N ASN A 46 16.97 2.87 -0.06
CA ASN A 46 17.46 2.80 -1.44
C ASN A 46 16.38 2.45 -2.46
N LEU A 47 15.15 2.25 -2.01
CA LEU A 47 14.04 1.92 -2.91
C LEU A 47 13.69 3.11 -3.79
N GLU A 48 13.58 2.90 -5.09
CA GLU A 48 13.25 3.94 -6.06
C GLU A 48 11.88 3.75 -6.71
N LEU A 49 11.45 2.50 -6.85
CA LEU A 49 10.17 2.14 -7.48
C LEU A 49 9.47 1.05 -6.67
N LEU A 50 8.21 1.29 -6.36
CA LEU A 50 7.30 0.31 -5.78
C LEU A 50 6.22 0.00 -6.80
N ILE A 51 6.05 -1.28 -7.11
CA ILE A 51 4.95 -1.77 -7.95
C ILE A 51 3.98 -2.52 -7.03
N ILE A 52 2.73 -2.08 -7.02
CA ILE A 52 1.65 -2.72 -6.26
C ILE A 52 0.67 -3.32 -7.25
N ASP A 53 0.61 -4.65 -7.29
CA ASP A 53 -0.36 -5.37 -8.10
C ASP A 53 -1.65 -5.59 -7.34
N GLU A 54 -2.76 -5.77 -8.05
CA GLU A 54 -4.10 -5.95 -7.47
C GLU A 54 -4.48 -4.85 -6.48
N ILE A 55 -4.24 -3.60 -6.86
CA ILE A 55 -4.47 -2.43 -5.97
C ILE A 55 -5.93 -2.34 -5.50
N SER A 56 -6.89 -2.84 -6.26
CA SER A 56 -8.30 -2.84 -5.89
C SER A 56 -8.59 -3.61 -4.59
N MET A 57 -7.73 -4.56 -4.22
CA MET A 57 -7.85 -5.34 -2.99
C MET A 57 -7.10 -4.72 -1.80
N VAL A 58 -6.38 -3.63 -2.00
CA VAL A 58 -5.63 -2.94 -0.94
C VAL A 58 -6.55 -1.96 -0.23
N ARG A 59 -6.71 -2.14 1.08
CA ARG A 59 -7.52 -1.24 1.91
C ARG A 59 -6.83 0.10 2.11
N ALA A 60 -7.61 1.17 2.27
CA ALA A 60 -7.09 2.51 2.51
C ALA A 60 -6.08 2.57 3.68
N PRO A 61 -6.36 1.98 4.87
CA PRO A 61 -5.38 1.97 5.96
C PRO A 61 -4.08 1.25 5.61
N MET A 62 -4.14 0.21 4.78
CA MET A 62 -2.94 -0.52 4.35
C MET A 62 -2.09 0.33 3.40
N LEU A 63 -2.70 1.05 2.48
CA LEU A 63 -1.97 1.94 1.59
C LEU A 63 -1.27 3.06 2.37
N ASP A 64 -1.96 3.64 3.35
CA ASP A 64 -1.35 4.62 4.24
C ASP A 64 -0.22 4.02 5.08
N ALA A 65 -0.37 2.77 5.54
CA ALA A 65 0.70 2.07 6.27
C ALA A 65 1.96 1.86 5.41
N ILE A 66 1.80 1.53 4.13
CA ILE A 66 2.91 1.44 3.18
C ILE A 66 3.62 2.79 3.06
N SER A 67 2.85 3.85 2.83
CA SER A 67 3.38 5.20 2.70
C SER A 67 4.12 5.64 3.96
N GLU A 68 3.52 5.43 5.13
CA GLU A 68 4.11 5.79 6.41
C GLU A 68 5.41 5.04 6.68
N THR A 69 5.46 3.74 6.35
CA THR A 69 6.68 2.93 6.47
C THR A 69 7.81 3.54 5.63
N LEU A 70 7.51 3.93 4.41
CA LEU A 70 8.49 4.59 3.52
C LEU A 70 8.89 5.97 4.02
N GLN A 71 7.94 6.75 4.51
CA GLN A 71 8.22 8.09 5.07
C GLN A 71 9.18 8.01 6.26
N ILE A 72 8.94 7.11 7.20
CA ILE A 72 9.76 6.93 8.40
C ILE A 72 11.17 6.49 8.02
N HIS A 73 11.31 5.46 7.19
CA HIS A 73 12.62 4.88 6.87
C HIS A 73 13.43 5.69 5.85
N ARG A 74 12.78 6.57 5.12
CA ARG A 74 13.44 7.48 4.17
C ARG A 74 13.57 8.90 4.71
N ASN A 75 13.11 9.14 5.92
CA ASN A 75 13.10 10.46 6.56
C ASN A 75 12.51 11.54 5.64
N SER A 76 11.32 11.27 5.13
CA SER A 76 10.62 12.15 4.19
C SER A 76 9.14 12.24 4.55
N SER A 77 8.57 13.43 4.50
CA SER A 77 7.13 13.66 4.71
C SER A 77 6.29 13.52 3.43
N LYS A 78 6.96 13.34 2.29
CA LYS A 78 6.25 13.18 1.00
C LYS A 78 5.49 11.85 0.97
N PRO A 79 4.34 11.77 0.26
CA PRO A 79 3.65 10.51 0.07
C PRO A 79 4.61 9.43 -0.43
N PHE A 80 4.57 8.25 0.17
CA PHE A 80 5.43 7.12 -0.13
C PHE A 80 6.93 7.43 -0.03
N GLY A 81 7.30 8.38 0.84
CA GLY A 81 8.69 8.77 1.02
C GLY A 81 9.34 9.37 -0.22
N GLY A 82 8.54 9.82 -1.18
CA GLY A 82 9.01 10.46 -2.41
C GLY A 82 9.44 9.51 -3.53
N ILE A 83 9.24 8.19 -3.40
CA ILE A 83 9.56 7.23 -4.46
C ILE A 83 8.44 7.18 -5.51
N HIS A 84 8.76 6.59 -6.66
CA HIS A 84 7.75 6.30 -7.69
C HIS A 84 6.93 5.08 -7.29
N VAL A 85 5.61 5.17 -7.47
CA VAL A 85 4.69 4.07 -7.22
C VAL A 85 3.88 3.80 -8.48
N LEU A 86 3.90 2.56 -8.93
CA LEU A 86 3.06 2.06 -10.00
C LEU A 86 2.02 1.11 -9.40
N ALA A 87 0.76 1.48 -9.46
CA ALA A 87 -0.33 0.65 -8.98
C ALA A 87 -1.11 0.07 -10.16
N CYS A 88 -1.31 -1.23 -10.15
CA CYS A 88 -2.03 -1.96 -11.19
C CYS A 88 -3.23 -2.65 -10.58
N GLY A 89 -4.34 -2.70 -11.30
CA GLY A 89 -5.52 -3.40 -10.85
C GLY A 89 -6.74 -3.10 -11.68
N ASP A 90 -7.85 -3.74 -11.31
CA ASP A 90 -9.13 -3.60 -11.95
C ASP A 90 -10.20 -3.40 -10.87
N LEU A 91 -10.83 -2.20 -10.85
CA LEU A 91 -11.87 -1.86 -9.88
C LEU A 91 -13.15 -2.69 -10.07
N PHE A 92 -13.32 -3.34 -11.20
CA PHE A 92 -14.44 -4.25 -11.46
C PHE A 92 -14.19 -5.68 -11.00
N GLN A 93 -12.97 -5.98 -10.54
CA GLN A 93 -12.61 -7.25 -9.92
C GLN A 93 -12.87 -7.21 -8.41
N LEU A 94 -12.21 -8.08 -7.67
CA LEU A 94 -12.47 -8.24 -6.24
C LEU A 94 -12.14 -6.97 -5.45
N PRO A 95 -13.08 -6.51 -4.60
CA PRO A 95 -12.81 -5.43 -3.65
C PRO A 95 -11.95 -5.90 -2.49
N PRO A 96 -11.50 -4.98 -1.61
CA PRO A 96 -10.83 -5.36 -0.37
C PRO A 96 -11.69 -6.33 0.45
N VAL A 97 -11.05 -7.36 1.02
CA VAL A 97 -11.70 -8.29 1.94
C VAL A 97 -11.61 -7.71 3.35
N VAL A 98 -12.77 -7.35 3.92
CA VAL A 98 -12.87 -6.80 5.27
C VAL A 98 -14.03 -7.46 6.01
N LYS A 99 -13.88 -7.56 7.33
CA LYS A 99 -14.97 -7.97 8.20
C LYS A 99 -15.93 -6.79 8.39
N GLU A 100 -17.19 -7.06 8.67
CA GLU A 100 -18.23 -6.03 8.83
C GLU A 100 -17.85 -4.95 9.85
N ASN A 101 -17.29 -5.35 11.00
CA ASN A 101 -16.84 -4.41 12.03
C ASN A 101 -15.63 -3.59 11.57
N GLU A 102 -14.73 -4.16 10.79
CA GLU A 102 -13.60 -3.44 10.21
C GLU A 102 -14.06 -2.44 9.15
N GLU A 103 -15.00 -2.85 8.31
CA GLU A 103 -15.56 -2.00 7.25
C GLU A 103 -16.16 -0.72 7.83
N SER A 104 -16.96 -0.84 8.89
CA SER A 104 -17.58 0.29 9.56
C SER A 104 -16.54 1.27 10.11
N ALA A 105 -15.49 0.76 10.75
CA ALA A 105 -14.42 1.58 11.31
C ALA A 105 -13.62 2.30 10.21
N ILE A 106 -13.30 1.60 9.12
CA ILE A 106 -12.58 2.19 7.98
C ILE A 106 -13.46 3.25 7.29
N PHE A 107 -14.73 2.97 7.09
CA PHE A 107 -15.66 3.91 6.49
C PHE A 107 -15.77 5.21 7.32
N GLU A 108 -15.87 5.08 8.64
CA GLU A 108 -15.93 6.23 9.53
C GLU A 108 -14.70 7.12 9.42
N ARG A 109 -13.50 6.52 9.31
CA ARG A 109 -12.21 7.23 9.24
C ARG A 109 -11.90 7.75 7.84
N TYR A 110 -12.18 6.97 6.79
CA TYR A 110 -11.74 7.22 5.42
C TYR A 110 -12.85 7.56 4.44
N GLY A 111 -14.10 7.23 4.76
CA GLY A 111 -15.24 7.39 3.84
C GLY A 111 -15.45 6.20 2.90
N SER A 112 -14.47 5.35 2.71
CA SER A 112 -14.59 4.06 2.03
C SER A 112 -13.42 3.16 2.40
N VAL A 113 -13.53 1.86 2.05
CA VAL A 113 -12.44 0.88 2.27
C VAL A 113 -11.40 0.90 1.15
N TYR A 114 -11.70 1.53 0.02
CA TYR A 114 -10.86 1.47 -1.16
C TYR A 114 -9.56 2.29 -1.02
N PHE A 115 -8.53 1.85 -1.74
CA PHE A 115 -7.21 2.47 -1.72
C PHE A 115 -7.23 3.97 -2.03
N PHE A 116 -8.10 4.41 -2.94
CA PHE A 116 -8.16 5.82 -3.35
C PHE A 116 -8.68 6.74 -2.23
N SER A 117 -9.25 6.19 -1.16
CA SER A 117 -9.63 6.95 0.04
C SER A 117 -8.47 7.14 1.01
N ALA A 118 -7.32 6.51 0.80
CA ALA A 118 -6.13 6.69 1.63
C ALA A 118 -5.66 8.15 1.60
N ASP A 119 -5.26 8.67 2.77
CA ASP A 119 -4.81 10.06 2.90
C ASP A 119 -3.61 10.33 1.99
N ASN A 120 -2.66 9.40 1.93
CA ASN A 120 -1.46 9.54 1.12
C ASN A 120 -1.72 9.44 -0.38
N PHE A 121 -2.76 8.72 -0.78
CA PHE A 121 -3.19 8.71 -2.18
C PHE A 121 -3.75 10.07 -2.59
N GLN A 122 -4.62 10.64 -1.75
CA GLN A 122 -5.23 11.95 -2.00
C GLN A 122 -4.23 13.10 -1.92
N ALA A 123 -3.12 12.91 -1.20
CA ALA A 123 -2.05 13.89 -1.10
C ALA A 123 -1.13 13.96 -2.33
N ILE A 124 -1.26 13.02 -3.28
CA ILE A 124 -0.50 13.04 -4.53
C ILE A 124 -1.04 14.17 -5.42
N GLU A 125 -0.19 15.12 -5.79
CA GLU A 125 -0.61 16.31 -6.51
C GLU A 125 -1.05 16.04 -7.95
N LYS A 126 -0.35 15.16 -8.68
CA LYS A 126 -0.62 14.89 -10.10
C LYS A 126 -0.47 13.41 -10.40
N PRO A 127 -1.40 12.54 -9.95
CA PRO A 127 -1.34 11.14 -10.32
C PRO A 127 -1.65 10.96 -11.81
N LEU A 128 -0.91 10.05 -12.45
CA LEU A 128 -1.16 9.68 -13.83
C LEU A 128 -2.00 8.40 -13.87
N PHE A 129 -3.06 8.42 -14.66
CA PHE A 129 -3.94 7.28 -14.84
C PHE A 129 -3.88 6.79 -16.28
N PHE A 130 -3.75 5.47 -16.43
CA PHE A 130 -3.79 4.81 -17.72
C PHE A 130 -4.83 3.69 -17.68
N GLU A 131 -5.69 3.65 -18.67
CA GLU A 131 -6.66 2.57 -18.84
C GLU A 131 -6.23 1.71 -20.04
N LEU A 132 -6.13 0.40 -19.80
CA LEU A 132 -5.86 -0.55 -20.86
C LEU A 132 -7.20 -1.00 -21.44
N VAL A 133 -7.42 -0.68 -22.70
CA VAL A 133 -8.61 -1.06 -23.44
C VAL A 133 -8.22 -2.18 -24.40
N SER A 134 -8.86 -3.35 -24.23
CA SER A 134 -8.63 -4.51 -25.09
C SER A 134 -9.64 -4.55 -26.25
#